data_5e8188be1d4b95efa063c21471456182
#
_entry.id   5e8188be1d4b95efa063c21471456182
#
_cell.length_a   1.000
_cell.length_b   1.000
_cell.length_c   1.000
_cell.angle_alpha   90.00
_cell.angle_beta   90.00
_cell.angle_gamma   90.00
#
_symmetry.space_group_name_H-M   'P 1'
#
loop_
_entity.id
_entity.type
_entity.pdbx_description
1 polymer ?
#
loop_
_entity_poly.entity_id
_entity_poly.type
_entity_poly.pdbx_seq_one_letter_code
_entity_poly.pdbx_strand_id
1 'polypeptide(L)'
;MRFIRRTLTGIFLMSLTLALLAYAGSIVFGAVQARMSAEPRSFPQRESVIAVNVATITPGDIAPELQIFGELRSRQSLDLRSSVGGTVIAVSESFVEGGRVSEGDVLVQIDPAEAEAQVARVAADLQDALAAQRDADRALQLSIDELAAAEAQAALRETALQRQRDLQARGIGTAPEIEAAELAASSAEQTVLARRQSLAQAEAQIDQAATRAALAEINLAEAQRTLDGTKITAAFDGTLTAVGVSRGGRVTANEQIAQLIDPADLEVSFRVSAAQYATLLGPDGSLRAAPVRIGLDVSGVDLSAQGVIDRDSATVGEGQTGRLIFARIDDAPGFRPGDFVTVTVTQPVIGGVAQIPASAVGADMTVLVVGEEDRLVSAQVELIARQGDDVIIRAPDLAGAAVVAARTPLLGAGIKVRPISPEALAAATRGDPPPPPEMVVLDDDRRARLVAFIEGNQFMPDEAKSRILTQLEQPEVPASVIERIESRMGS
;
A
#
# COMPACT_ATOMS: atom_id res chain seq x y z
N MET A 1 95.25 -79.50 15.98
CA MET A 1 94.21 -79.17 16.97
C MET A 1 93.65 -77.69 16.90
N ARG A 2 94.01 -76.86 15.95
CA ARG A 2 93.46 -75.46 15.85
C ARG A 2 92.19 -75.32 15.02
N PHE A 3 91.82 -76.32 14.19
CA PHE A 3 90.67 -76.26 13.32
C PHE A 3 89.38 -76.65 14.08
N ILE A 4 89.39 -77.64 14.96
CA ILE A 4 88.22 -78.09 15.73
C ILE A 4 87.73 -77.05 16.71
N ARG A 5 88.61 -76.21 17.24
CA ARG A 5 88.24 -75.15 18.18
C ARG A 5 87.49 -73.93 17.50
N ARG A 6 87.81 -73.68 16.20
CA ARG A 6 87.11 -72.58 15.44
C ARG A 6 85.76 -73.01 14.94
N THR A 7 85.56 -74.28 14.59
CA THR A 7 84.23 -74.80 14.19
C THR A 7 83.32 -74.89 15.41
N LEU A 8 83.81 -75.29 16.59
CA LEU A 8 82.97 -75.34 17.81
C LEU A 8 82.52 -73.92 18.29
N THR A 9 83.43 -72.95 18.17
CA THR A 9 83.04 -71.55 18.50
C THR A 9 82.07 -70.94 17.49
N GLY A 10 82.14 -71.37 16.20
CA GLY A 10 81.20 -70.98 15.18
C GLY A 10 79.76 -71.51 15.41
N ILE A 11 79.71 -72.82 15.77
CA ILE A 11 78.43 -73.50 16.09
C ILE A 11 77.81 -72.89 17.39
N PHE A 12 78.69 -72.65 18.40
CA PHE A 12 78.15 -71.96 19.65
C PHE A 12 77.63 -70.59 19.42
N LEU A 13 78.28 -69.75 18.61
CA LEU A 13 77.75 -68.38 18.26
C LEU A 13 76.50 -68.49 17.44
N MET A 14 76.36 -69.44 16.50
CA MET A 14 75.19 -69.66 15.70
C MET A 14 74.00 -70.15 16.54
N SER A 15 74.22 -71.05 17.51
CA SER A 15 73.17 -71.49 18.45
C SER A 15 72.74 -70.39 19.41
N LEU A 16 73.69 -69.55 19.86
CA LEU A 16 73.39 -68.41 20.72
C LEU A 16 72.57 -67.34 20.01
N THR A 17 72.92 -67.07 18.71
CA THR A 17 72.09 -66.09 17.91
C THR A 17 70.72 -66.65 17.60
N LEU A 18 70.59 -67.96 17.34
CA LEU A 18 69.26 -68.58 17.12
C LEU A 18 68.43 -68.61 18.39
N ALA A 19 69.03 -68.83 19.54
CA ALA A 19 68.32 -68.74 20.85
C ALA A 19 67.87 -67.32 21.19
N LEU A 20 68.71 -66.29 20.88
CA LEU A 20 68.36 -64.91 21.06
C LEU A 20 67.22 -64.47 20.11
N LEU A 21 67.25 -64.94 18.84
CA LEU A 21 66.18 -64.69 17.90
C LEU A 21 64.83 -65.34 18.29
N ALA A 22 64.94 -66.62 18.79
CA ALA A 22 63.75 -67.31 19.30
C ALA A 22 63.19 -66.64 20.54
N TYR A 23 64.06 -66.13 21.43
CA TYR A 23 63.61 -65.34 22.61
C TYR A 23 63.00 -64.02 22.21
N ALA A 24 63.62 -63.29 21.31
CA ALA A 24 63.05 -62.04 20.78
C ALA A 24 61.69 -62.26 20.06
N GLY A 25 61.59 -63.37 19.28
CA GLY A 25 60.39 -63.81 18.63
C GLY A 25 59.24 -64.10 19.62
N SER A 26 59.61 -64.79 20.76
CA SER A 26 58.63 -65.11 21.81
C SER A 26 58.08 -63.82 22.53
N ILE A 27 58.92 -62.80 22.73
CA ILE A 27 58.52 -61.52 23.33
C ILE A 27 57.61 -60.77 22.37
N VAL A 28 57.94 -60.70 21.09
CA VAL A 28 57.10 -60.05 20.08
C VAL A 28 55.76 -60.77 19.91
N PHE A 29 55.80 -62.11 19.86
CA PHE A 29 54.57 -62.92 19.78
C PHE A 29 53.65 -62.70 21.01
N GLY A 30 54.26 -62.73 22.19
CA GLY A 30 53.50 -62.42 23.45
C GLY A 30 52.91 -61.00 23.49
N ALA A 31 53.67 -60.02 22.99
CA ALA A 31 53.20 -58.64 22.90
C ALA A 31 52.05 -58.43 21.87
N VAL A 32 52.14 -59.14 20.72
CA VAL A 32 51.07 -59.13 19.70
C VAL A 32 49.80 -59.82 20.22
N GLN A 33 50.01 -61.02 20.88
CA GLN A 33 48.89 -61.75 21.45
C GLN A 33 48.16 -60.96 22.60
N ALA A 34 48.98 -60.31 23.44
CA ALA A 34 48.42 -59.43 24.50
C ALA A 34 47.64 -58.18 23.90
N ARG A 35 48.10 -57.73 22.72
CA ARG A 35 47.43 -56.61 22.02
C ARG A 35 46.14 -57.03 21.29
N MET A 36 46.12 -58.28 20.78
CA MET A 36 44.95 -58.86 20.12
C MET A 36 43.87 -59.35 21.11
N SER A 37 44.26 -59.68 22.34
CA SER A 37 43.31 -60.05 23.40
C SER A 37 42.87 -58.89 24.31
N ALA A 38 43.37 -57.68 24.06
CA ALA A 38 42.87 -56.51 24.72
C ALA A 38 41.46 -56.16 24.14
N GLU A 39 40.39 -56.42 24.85
CA GLU A 39 39.05 -55.94 24.50
C GLU A 39 39.10 -54.43 24.26
N PRO A 40 38.50 -53.93 23.16
CA PRO A 40 38.43 -52.49 22.96
C PRO A 40 37.71 -51.88 24.18
N ARG A 41 38.38 -51.00 24.91
CA ARG A 41 37.75 -50.20 25.95
C ARG A 41 36.65 -49.41 25.27
N SER A 42 35.39 -49.80 25.39
CA SER A 42 34.21 -49.01 25.09
C SER A 42 34.18 -47.85 26.10
N PHE A 43 34.68 -46.70 25.69
CA PHE A 43 34.36 -45.47 26.42
C PHE A 43 32.83 -45.30 26.32
N PRO A 44 32.13 -45.10 27.41
CA PRO A 44 30.72 -44.72 27.30
C PRO A 44 30.68 -43.47 26.46
N GLN A 45 30.05 -43.53 25.26
CA GLN A 45 29.78 -42.36 24.44
C GLN A 45 28.91 -41.46 25.33
N ARG A 46 29.51 -40.41 25.88
CA ARG A 46 28.72 -39.35 26.48
C ARG A 46 27.85 -38.78 25.36
N GLU A 47 26.56 -39.03 25.44
CA GLU A 47 25.59 -38.46 24.51
C GLU A 47 25.78 -36.94 24.53
N SER A 48 26.10 -36.37 23.37
CA SER A 48 26.30 -34.91 23.26
C SER A 48 24.97 -34.24 23.42
N VAL A 49 24.75 -33.59 24.56
CA VAL A 49 23.53 -32.78 24.82
C VAL A 49 23.76 -31.36 24.31
N ILE A 50 23.03 -30.98 23.28
CA ILE A 50 23.13 -29.66 22.65
C ILE A 50 22.12 -28.72 23.33
N ALA A 51 22.58 -27.55 23.77
CA ALA A 51 21.68 -26.51 24.27
C ALA A 51 20.96 -25.82 23.10
N VAL A 52 19.64 -25.73 23.16
CA VAL A 52 18.81 -25.16 22.10
C VAL A 52 17.81 -24.16 22.66
N ASN A 53 17.64 -23.04 21.98
CA ASN A 53 16.59 -22.10 22.31
C ASN A 53 15.25 -22.68 21.84
N VAL A 54 14.25 -22.59 22.69
CA VAL A 54 12.92 -23.10 22.39
C VAL A 54 11.89 -21.97 22.38
N ALA A 55 10.91 -22.08 21.51
CA ALA A 55 9.69 -21.28 21.48
C ALA A 55 8.50 -22.17 21.83
N THR A 56 7.56 -21.70 22.63
CA THR A 56 6.36 -22.47 22.97
C THR A 56 5.27 -22.19 21.97
N ILE A 57 4.64 -23.22 21.41
CA ILE A 57 3.48 -23.09 20.54
C ILE A 57 2.27 -22.74 21.40
N THR A 58 1.84 -21.49 21.37
CA THR A 58 0.62 -21.00 22.03
C THR A 58 -0.44 -20.71 20.97
N PRO A 59 -1.39 -21.65 20.73
CA PRO A 59 -2.47 -21.38 19.79
C PRO A 59 -3.35 -20.23 20.27
N GLY A 60 -3.68 -19.34 19.34
CA GLY A 60 -4.51 -18.17 19.61
C GLY A 60 -5.20 -17.67 18.33
N ASP A 61 -5.87 -16.56 18.49
CA ASP A 61 -6.48 -15.83 17.40
C ASP A 61 -5.50 -14.73 16.96
N ILE A 62 -4.95 -14.86 15.75
CA ILE A 62 -3.94 -13.94 15.23
C ILE A 62 -4.50 -13.28 13.97
N ALA A 63 -4.36 -11.95 13.90
CA ALA A 63 -4.58 -11.18 12.69
C ALA A 63 -3.22 -11.01 11.97
N PRO A 64 -2.98 -11.69 10.85
CA PRO A 64 -1.73 -11.53 10.13
C PRO A 64 -1.58 -10.11 9.60
N GLU A 65 -0.37 -9.59 9.61
CA GLU A 65 -0.03 -8.31 9.02
C GLU A 65 0.72 -8.52 7.71
N LEU A 66 0.25 -7.84 6.67
CA LEU A 66 0.86 -7.85 5.35
C LEU A 66 1.60 -6.54 5.13
N GLN A 67 2.94 -6.58 5.10
CA GLN A 67 3.78 -5.42 4.84
C GLN A 67 4.10 -5.31 3.35
N ILE A 68 3.87 -4.12 2.80
CA ILE A 68 4.03 -3.81 1.38
C ILE A 68 4.54 -2.38 1.26
N PHE A 69 5.28 -2.07 0.19
CA PHE A 69 5.65 -0.71 -0.13
C PHE A 69 4.60 -0.05 -1.01
N GLY A 70 4.31 1.21 -0.72
CA GLY A 70 3.38 2.03 -1.46
C GLY A 70 3.90 3.44 -1.70
N GLU A 71 3.22 4.17 -2.53
CA GLU A 71 3.48 5.57 -2.85
C GLU A 71 2.26 6.41 -2.47
N LEU A 72 2.50 7.49 -1.75
CA LEU A 72 1.46 8.47 -1.41
C LEU A 72 1.11 9.33 -2.61
N ARG A 73 -0.18 9.55 -2.79
CA ARG A 73 -0.70 10.41 -3.86
C ARG A 73 -1.80 11.30 -3.31
N SER A 74 -1.89 12.51 -3.85
CA SER A 74 -3.09 13.30 -3.66
C SER A 74 -4.25 12.68 -4.44
N ARG A 75 -5.42 12.58 -3.81
CA ARG A 75 -6.65 12.13 -4.48
C ARG A 75 -7.19 13.16 -5.46
N GLN A 76 -6.92 14.43 -5.20
CA GLN A 76 -7.34 15.54 -6.04
C GLN A 76 -6.10 16.21 -6.66
N SER A 77 -5.91 15.97 -7.94
CA SER A 77 -4.80 16.52 -8.73
C SER A 77 -5.34 17.03 -10.05
N LEU A 78 -5.02 18.27 -10.39
CA LEU A 78 -5.48 18.95 -11.60
C LEU A 78 -4.32 19.59 -12.34
N ASP A 79 -4.12 19.22 -13.59
CA ASP A 79 -3.21 19.93 -14.48
C ASP A 79 -3.84 21.26 -14.89
N LEU A 80 -3.26 22.35 -14.47
CA LEU A 80 -3.67 23.68 -14.90
C LEU A 80 -3.13 23.95 -16.32
N ARG A 81 -4.03 24.06 -17.29
CA ARG A 81 -3.69 24.27 -18.69
C ARG A 81 -4.23 25.59 -19.18
N SER A 82 -3.46 26.24 -20.05
CA SER A 82 -3.92 27.46 -20.71
C SER A 82 -5.03 27.14 -21.70
N SER A 83 -6.17 27.85 -21.60
CA SER A 83 -7.26 27.73 -22.58
C SER A 83 -6.96 28.50 -23.86
N VAL A 84 -6.12 29.53 -23.80
CA VAL A 84 -5.78 30.42 -24.92
C VAL A 84 -4.26 30.60 -25.04
N GLY A 85 -3.78 30.91 -26.21
CA GLY A 85 -2.38 31.30 -26.41
C GLY A 85 -2.19 32.80 -26.22
N GLY A 86 -1.02 33.19 -25.67
CA GLY A 86 -0.70 34.63 -25.51
C GLY A 86 0.50 34.87 -24.63
N THR A 87 0.80 36.13 -24.36
CA THR A 87 1.88 36.54 -23.45
C THR A 87 1.33 36.68 -22.02
N VAL A 88 2.05 36.12 -21.05
CA VAL A 88 1.70 36.25 -19.62
C VAL A 88 2.07 37.66 -19.15
N ILE A 89 1.07 38.45 -18.75
CA ILE A 89 1.27 39.82 -18.30
C ILE A 89 1.36 39.93 -16.77
N ALA A 90 0.70 39.05 -16.05
CA ALA A 90 0.73 38.99 -14.59
C ALA A 90 0.73 37.54 -14.09
N VAL A 91 1.39 37.33 -12.97
CA VAL A 91 1.48 36.07 -12.25
C VAL A 91 1.30 36.39 -10.78
N SER A 92 0.46 35.61 -10.06
CA SER A 92 0.26 35.76 -8.62
C SER A 92 1.57 35.53 -7.85
N GLU A 93 1.74 36.18 -6.71
CA GLU A 93 2.89 35.93 -5.81
C GLU A 93 2.88 34.49 -5.27
N SER A 94 1.70 33.89 -5.12
CA SER A 94 1.51 32.48 -4.71
C SER A 94 1.81 31.48 -5.83
N PHE A 95 1.99 31.94 -7.07
CA PHE A 95 2.27 31.05 -8.22
C PHE A 95 3.76 30.66 -8.29
N VAL A 96 4.19 29.91 -7.29
CA VAL A 96 5.53 29.35 -7.14
C VAL A 96 5.42 27.88 -6.75
N GLU A 97 6.51 27.15 -6.94
CA GLU A 97 6.56 25.75 -6.50
C GLU A 97 6.31 25.64 -4.99
N GLY A 98 5.31 24.84 -4.58
CA GLY A 98 4.89 24.75 -3.19
C GLY A 98 4.00 25.89 -2.70
N GLY A 99 3.61 26.85 -3.56
CA GLY A 99 2.74 27.95 -3.21
C GLY A 99 1.31 27.48 -2.89
N ARG A 100 0.70 28.02 -1.84
CA ARG A 100 -0.68 27.73 -1.46
C ARG A 100 -1.62 28.71 -2.12
N VAL A 101 -2.73 28.19 -2.60
CA VAL A 101 -3.78 28.96 -3.32
C VAL A 101 -5.14 28.52 -2.83
N SER A 102 -6.10 29.47 -2.88
CA SER A 102 -7.49 29.20 -2.57
C SER A 102 -8.33 29.14 -3.84
N GLU A 103 -9.46 28.43 -3.76
CA GLU A 103 -10.43 28.34 -4.86
C GLU A 103 -10.82 29.74 -5.38
N GLY A 104 -10.74 29.94 -6.68
CA GLY A 104 -11.06 31.20 -7.34
C GLY A 104 -9.89 32.18 -7.43
N ASP A 105 -8.74 31.94 -6.77
CA ASP A 105 -7.59 32.82 -6.90
C ASP A 105 -7.10 32.87 -8.35
N VAL A 106 -6.85 34.10 -8.87
CA VAL A 106 -6.26 34.29 -10.19
C VAL A 106 -4.76 34.02 -10.11
N LEU A 107 -4.33 32.96 -10.74
CA LEU A 107 -2.93 32.49 -10.73
C LEU A 107 -2.09 33.14 -11.82
N VAL A 108 -2.63 33.16 -13.04
CA VAL A 108 -1.94 33.66 -14.21
C VAL A 108 -2.93 34.48 -15.04
N GLN A 109 -2.48 35.65 -15.52
CA GLN A 109 -3.22 36.48 -16.47
C GLN A 109 -2.46 36.52 -17.80
N ILE A 110 -3.07 36.02 -18.84
CA ILE A 110 -2.63 36.16 -20.23
C ILE A 110 -3.15 37.48 -20.75
N ASP A 111 -2.42 38.13 -21.68
CA ASP A 111 -2.80 39.38 -22.30
C ASP A 111 -4.22 39.31 -22.91
N PRO A 112 -5.23 40.05 -22.35
CA PRO A 112 -6.61 39.97 -22.79
C PRO A 112 -6.89 40.85 -24.01
N ALA A 113 -5.96 41.70 -24.45
CA ALA A 113 -6.24 42.76 -25.41
C ALA A 113 -6.89 42.26 -26.71
N GLU A 114 -6.45 41.15 -27.27
CA GLU A 114 -7.00 40.54 -28.48
C GLU A 114 -8.39 39.95 -28.20
N ALA A 115 -8.61 39.28 -27.08
CA ALA A 115 -9.91 38.72 -26.68
C ALA A 115 -10.92 39.83 -26.38
N GLU A 116 -10.52 40.89 -25.70
CA GLU A 116 -11.37 42.09 -25.45
C GLU A 116 -11.81 42.79 -26.76
N ALA A 117 -10.84 42.93 -27.68
CA ALA A 117 -11.17 43.48 -29.03
C ALA A 117 -12.13 42.56 -29.81
N GLN A 118 -12.04 41.27 -29.64
CA GLN A 118 -12.96 40.29 -30.24
C GLN A 118 -14.36 40.40 -29.64
N VAL A 119 -14.46 40.44 -28.31
CA VAL A 119 -15.75 40.67 -27.62
C VAL A 119 -16.40 41.95 -28.08
N ALA A 120 -15.65 43.06 -28.18
CA ALA A 120 -16.17 44.34 -28.65
C ALA A 120 -16.71 44.26 -30.09
N ARG A 121 -16.02 43.58 -31.02
CA ARG A 121 -16.51 43.37 -32.38
C ARG A 121 -17.79 42.58 -32.45
N VAL A 122 -17.82 41.42 -31.79
CA VAL A 122 -19.01 40.55 -31.82
C VAL A 122 -20.18 41.18 -31.06
N ALA A 123 -19.94 41.99 -30.03
CA ALA A 123 -20.98 42.78 -29.38
C ALA A 123 -21.62 43.83 -30.33
N ALA A 124 -20.81 44.47 -31.20
CA ALA A 124 -21.34 45.38 -32.23
C ALA A 124 -22.18 44.62 -33.28
N ASP A 125 -21.71 43.43 -33.72
CA ASP A 125 -22.46 42.56 -34.66
C ASP A 125 -23.80 42.13 -34.07
N LEU A 126 -23.88 41.86 -32.76
CA LEU A 126 -25.15 41.60 -32.05
C LEU A 126 -26.07 42.81 -32.06
N GLN A 127 -25.53 44.02 -31.82
CA GLN A 127 -26.33 45.25 -31.86
C GLN A 127 -26.93 45.50 -33.24
N ASP A 128 -26.15 45.23 -34.29
CA ASP A 128 -26.63 45.34 -35.67
C ASP A 128 -27.71 44.31 -36.00
N ALA A 129 -27.54 43.06 -35.57
CA ALA A 129 -28.56 42.02 -35.72
C ALA A 129 -29.87 42.34 -34.98
N LEU A 130 -29.78 42.86 -33.75
CA LEU A 130 -30.94 43.29 -32.96
C LEU A 130 -31.62 44.51 -33.60
N ALA A 131 -30.87 45.45 -34.24
CA ALA A 131 -31.44 46.55 -34.98
C ALA A 131 -32.21 46.04 -36.21
N ALA A 132 -31.62 45.11 -36.99
CA ALA A 132 -32.31 44.50 -38.11
C ALA A 132 -33.59 43.73 -37.70
N GLN A 133 -33.59 43.08 -36.54
CA GLN A 133 -34.76 42.39 -36.00
C GLN A 133 -35.89 43.41 -35.68
N ARG A 134 -35.56 44.53 -35.02
CA ARG A 134 -36.53 45.61 -34.74
C ARG A 134 -37.09 46.26 -36.00
N ASP A 135 -36.26 46.36 -37.08
CA ASP A 135 -36.73 46.88 -38.36
C ASP A 135 -37.70 45.89 -39.04
N ALA A 136 -37.38 44.58 -39.02
CA ALA A 136 -38.27 43.54 -39.51
C ALA A 136 -39.62 43.49 -38.74
N ASP A 137 -39.57 43.64 -37.39
CA ASP A 137 -40.77 43.70 -36.57
C ASP A 137 -41.67 44.90 -36.96
N ARG A 138 -41.09 46.10 -37.16
CA ARG A 138 -41.85 47.27 -37.65
C ARG A 138 -42.45 47.05 -39.02
N ALA A 139 -41.70 46.37 -39.95
CA ALA A 139 -42.21 46.05 -41.27
C ALA A 139 -43.34 45.01 -41.23
N LEU A 140 -43.28 44.06 -40.34
CA LEU A 140 -44.35 43.08 -40.06
C LEU A 140 -45.59 43.78 -39.57
N GLN A 141 -45.49 44.68 -38.58
CA GLN A 141 -46.62 45.44 -38.05
C GLN A 141 -47.30 46.29 -39.12
N LEU A 142 -46.48 46.95 -39.99
CA LEU A 142 -47.03 47.72 -41.11
C LEU A 142 -47.77 46.82 -42.11
N SER A 143 -47.25 45.63 -42.43
CA SER A 143 -47.91 44.66 -43.32
C SER A 143 -49.23 44.13 -42.75
N ILE A 144 -49.32 43.94 -41.46
CA ILE A 144 -50.57 43.59 -40.73
C ILE A 144 -51.60 44.72 -40.90
N ASP A 145 -51.23 45.99 -40.67
CA ASP A 145 -52.13 47.15 -40.77
C ASP A 145 -52.60 47.36 -42.23
N GLU A 146 -51.70 47.17 -43.24
CA GLU A 146 -52.02 47.24 -44.65
C GLU A 146 -52.99 46.12 -45.09
N LEU A 147 -52.83 44.90 -44.59
CA LEU A 147 -53.76 43.79 -44.84
C LEU A 147 -55.14 44.12 -44.23
N ALA A 148 -55.19 44.57 -42.99
CA ALA A 148 -56.44 44.93 -42.34
C ALA A 148 -57.19 46.07 -43.11
N ALA A 149 -56.48 47.08 -43.61
CA ALA A 149 -57.06 48.13 -44.46
C ALA A 149 -57.62 47.63 -45.78
N ALA A 150 -56.88 46.69 -46.43
CA ALA A 150 -57.31 46.05 -47.67
C ALA A 150 -58.55 45.18 -47.48
N GLU A 151 -58.61 44.42 -46.39
CA GLU A 151 -59.75 43.55 -46.04
C GLU A 151 -60.98 44.41 -45.76
N ALA A 152 -60.82 45.50 -45.04
CA ALA A 152 -61.93 46.49 -44.79
C ALA A 152 -62.45 47.08 -46.13
N GLN A 153 -61.55 47.46 -47.05
CA GLN A 153 -61.93 48.00 -48.35
C GLN A 153 -62.64 46.92 -49.23
N ALA A 154 -62.16 45.64 -49.21
CA ALA A 154 -62.84 44.58 -49.92
C ALA A 154 -64.23 44.30 -49.38
N ALA A 155 -64.44 44.33 -48.08
CA ALA A 155 -65.76 44.20 -47.42
C ALA A 155 -66.74 45.32 -47.81
N LEU A 156 -66.22 46.53 -47.93
CA LEU A 156 -67.04 47.65 -48.42
C LEU A 156 -67.45 47.48 -49.91
N ARG A 157 -66.55 46.98 -50.77
CA ARG A 157 -66.82 46.69 -52.18
C ARG A 157 -67.84 45.56 -52.34
N GLU A 158 -67.66 44.49 -51.60
CA GLU A 158 -68.65 43.38 -51.57
C GLU A 158 -70.04 43.81 -51.12
N THR A 159 -70.09 44.63 -50.04
CA THR A 159 -71.32 45.21 -49.58
C THR A 159 -72.01 46.11 -50.68
N ALA A 160 -71.19 46.84 -51.47
CA ALA A 160 -71.70 47.66 -52.58
C ALA A 160 -72.20 46.75 -53.74
N LEU A 161 -71.48 45.66 -54.07
CA LEU A 161 -71.92 44.69 -55.05
C LEU A 161 -73.27 44.04 -54.66
N GLN A 162 -73.36 43.58 -53.41
CA GLN A 162 -74.61 43.01 -52.92
C GLN A 162 -75.79 43.99 -53.01
N ARG A 163 -75.58 45.28 -52.71
CA ARG A 163 -76.60 46.32 -52.84
C ARG A 163 -77.02 46.48 -54.27
N GLN A 164 -76.13 46.44 -55.28
CA GLN A 164 -76.46 46.52 -56.70
C GLN A 164 -77.27 45.30 -57.16
N ARG A 165 -76.90 44.10 -56.71
CA ARG A 165 -77.68 42.87 -56.98
C ARG A 165 -79.08 42.94 -56.41
N ASP A 166 -79.25 43.46 -55.23
CA ASP A 166 -80.57 43.66 -54.57
C ASP A 166 -81.42 44.70 -55.30
N LEU A 167 -80.83 45.78 -55.85
CA LEU A 167 -81.52 46.80 -56.66
C LEU A 167 -82.00 46.21 -58.00
N GLN A 168 -81.16 45.37 -58.67
CA GLN A 168 -81.55 44.66 -59.86
C GLN A 168 -82.71 43.70 -59.65
N ALA A 169 -82.70 42.93 -58.53
CA ALA A 169 -83.76 42.03 -58.15
C ALA A 169 -85.13 42.77 -57.95
N ARG A 170 -85.06 44.02 -57.59
CA ARG A 170 -86.24 44.95 -57.45
C ARG A 170 -86.61 45.66 -58.80
N GLY A 171 -85.91 45.38 -59.91
CA GLY A 171 -86.16 45.95 -61.22
C GLY A 171 -85.64 47.43 -61.42
N ILE A 172 -84.77 47.95 -60.50
CA ILE A 172 -84.27 49.30 -60.53
C ILE A 172 -82.79 49.40 -61.01
N GLY A 173 -82.01 48.29 -60.93
CA GLY A 173 -80.60 48.23 -61.31
C GLY A 173 -80.39 47.78 -62.77
N THR A 174 -79.23 48.19 -63.33
CA THR A 174 -78.81 47.84 -64.71
C THR A 174 -77.66 46.76 -64.68
N ALA A 175 -77.62 45.91 -65.71
CA ALA A 175 -76.55 44.86 -65.80
C ALA A 175 -75.09 45.47 -65.81
N PRO A 176 -74.84 46.60 -66.52
CA PRO A 176 -73.49 47.19 -66.47
C PRO A 176 -73.06 47.74 -65.12
N GLU A 177 -74.02 48.16 -64.24
CA GLU A 177 -73.70 48.62 -62.88
C GLU A 177 -73.26 47.42 -62.00
N ILE A 178 -73.88 46.27 -62.19
CA ILE A 178 -73.46 45.06 -61.43
C ILE A 178 -72.07 44.55 -61.94
N GLU A 179 -71.88 44.49 -63.22
CA GLU A 179 -70.61 44.15 -63.84
C GLU A 179 -69.49 45.06 -63.30
N ALA A 180 -69.74 46.37 -63.21
CA ALA A 180 -68.75 47.31 -62.67
C ALA A 180 -68.48 47.09 -61.19
N ALA A 181 -69.53 46.75 -60.43
CA ALA A 181 -69.37 46.42 -58.96
C ALA A 181 -68.65 45.08 -58.79
N GLU A 182 -68.92 44.08 -59.59
CA GLU A 182 -68.19 42.77 -59.60
C GLU A 182 -66.71 42.92 -59.88
N LEU A 183 -66.36 43.68 -60.96
CA LEU A 183 -64.98 44.01 -61.28
C LEU A 183 -64.30 44.74 -60.07
N ALA A 184 -65.00 45.71 -59.48
CA ALA A 184 -64.48 46.47 -58.34
C ALA A 184 -64.25 45.54 -57.09
N ALA A 185 -65.18 44.61 -56.81
CA ALA A 185 -65.03 43.62 -55.73
C ALA A 185 -63.89 42.67 -56.00
N SER A 186 -63.81 42.07 -57.23
CA SER A 186 -62.71 41.18 -57.62
C SER A 186 -61.34 41.87 -57.57
N SER A 187 -61.26 43.15 -57.99
CA SER A 187 -60.03 43.95 -57.85
C SER A 187 -59.63 44.19 -56.38
N ALA A 188 -60.56 44.38 -55.50
CA ALA A 188 -60.30 44.51 -54.06
C ALA A 188 -59.83 43.21 -53.44
N GLU A 189 -60.45 42.06 -53.82
CA GLU A 189 -59.98 40.71 -53.40
C GLU A 189 -58.59 40.45 -53.87
N GLN A 190 -58.20 40.76 -55.11
CA GLN A 190 -56.86 40.65 -55.63
C GLN A 190 -55.86 41.47 -54.80
N THR A 191 -56.27 42.65 -54.33
CA THR A 191 -55.50 43.52 -53.41
C THR A 191 -55.27 42.83 -52.07
N VAL A 192 -56.29 42.20 -51.48
CA VAL A 192 -56.18 41.41 -50.21
C VAL A 192 -55.14 40.27 -50.38
N LEU A 193 -55.22 39.49 -51.49
CA LEU A 193 -54.29 38.42 -51.76
C LEU A 193 -52.84 38.95 -51.88
N ALA A 194 -52.63 40.08 -52.55
CA ALA A 194 -51.29 40.68 -52.63
C ALA A 194 -50.77 41.14 -51.29
N ARG A 195 -51.62 41.67 -50.39
CA ARG A 195 -51.22 42.06 -49.02
C ARG A 195 -50.94 40.84 -48.14
N ARG A 196 -51.69 39.76 -48.29
CA ARG A 196 -51.41 38.50 -47.60
C ARG A 196 -50.05 37.93 -48.00
N GLN A 197 -49.69 38.04 -49.27
CA GLN A 197 -48.36 37.64 -49.73
C GLN A 197 -47.25 38.53 -49.14
N SER A 198 -47.48 39.85 -49.05
CA SER A 198 -46.57 40.80 -48.39
C SER A 198 -46.39 40.48 -46.89
N LEU A 199 -47.49 40.14 -46.19
CA LEU A 199 -47.46 39.71 -44.80
C LEU A 199 -46.61 38.45 -44.62
N ALA A 200 -46.84 37.39 -45.42
CA ALA A 200 -46.05 36.19 -45.36
C ALA A 200 -44.56 36.42 -45.60
N GLN A 201 -44.20 37.37 -46.49
CA GLN A 201 -42.83 37.81 -46.69
C GLN A 201 -42.24 38.53 -45.45
N ALA A 202 -43.02 39.39 -44.78
CA ALA A 202 -42.58 40.09 -43.56
C ALA A 202 -42.41 39.11 -42.39
N GLU A 203 -43.31 38.11 -42.24
CA GLU A 203 -43.16 37.02 -41.28
C GLU A 203 -41.86 36.24 -41.48
N ALA A 204 -41.55 35.86 -42.74
CA ALA A 204 -40.31 35.18 -43.04
C ALA A 204 -39.06 36.07 -42.78
N GLN A 205 -39.16 37.39 -42.95
CA GLN A 205 -38.06 38.31 -42.63
C GLN A 205 -37.81 38.44 -41.12
N ILE A 206 -38.83 38.47 -40.30
CA ILE A 206 -38.64 38.53 -38.84
C ILE A 206 -38.01 37.22 -38.32
N ASP A 207 -38.47 36.07 -38.82
CA ASP A 207 -37.87 34.77 -38.45
C ASP A 207 -36.39 34.72 -38.83
N GLN A 208 -36.04 35.23 -40.01
CA GLN A 208 -34.64 35.29 -40.46
C GLN A 208 -33.84 36.27 -39.60
N ALA A 209 -34.39 37.43 -39.27
CA ALA A 209 -33.71 38.42 -38.40
C ALA A 209 -33.52 37.88 -36.97
N ALA A 210 -34.54 37.20 -36.42
CA ALA A 210 -34.46 36.55 -35.09
C ALA A 210 -33.36 35.47 -35.08
N THR A 211 -33.28 34.66 -36.12
CA THR A 211 -32.22 33.65 -36.24
C THR A 211 -30.80 34.27 -36.29
N ARG A 212 -30.64 35.41 -36.99
CA ARG A 212 -29.37 36.14 -37.05
C ARG A 212 -29.00 36.72 -35.69
N ALA A 213 -29.98 37.29 -34.93
CA ALA A 213 -29.73 37.80 -33.62
C ALA A 213 -29.32 36.71 -32.65
N ALA A 214 -29.96 35.53 -32.69
CA ALA A 214 -29.60 34.36 -31.86
C ALA A 214 -28.18 33.85 -32.19
N LEU A 215 -27.80 33.80 -33.42
CA LEU A 215 -26.43 33.42 -33.82
C LEU A 215 -25.39 34.43 -33.33
N ALA A 216 -25.67 35.74 -33.44
CA ALA A 216 -24.77 36.78 -32.91
C ALA A 216 -24.63 36.72 -31.40
N GLU A 217 -25.70 36.38 -30.68
CA GLU A 217 -25.68 36.18 -29.22
C GLU A 217 -24.78 34.97 -28.81
N ILE A 218 -24.90 33.85 -29.56
CA ILE A 218 -24.03 32.69 -29.36
C ILE A 218 -22.55 33.05 -29.60
N ASN A 219 -22.25 33.80 -30.66
CA ASN A 219 -20.88 34.24 -30.98
C ASN A 219 -20.33 35.17 -29.88
N LEU A 220 -21.15 36.03 -29.30
CA LEU A 220 -20.76 36.89 -28.18
C LEU A 220 -20.42 36.07 -26.94
N ALA A 221 -21.25 35.09 -26.62
CA ALA A 221 -20.98 34.19 -25.52
C ALA A 221 -19.71 33.39 -25.69
N GLU A 222 -19.35 32.96 -26.91
CA GLU A 222 -18.11 32.32 -27.23
C GLU A 222 -16.87 33.22 -27.07
N ALA A 223 -16.97 34.45 -27.56
CA ALA A 223 -15.90 35.44 -27.39
C ALA A 223 -15.68 35.79 -25.90
N GLN A 224 -16.75 35.86 -25.10
CA GLN A 224 -16.66 36.07 -23.65
C GLN A 224 -15.96 34.89 -22.95
N ARG A 225 -16.32 33.64 -23.28
CA ARG A 225 -15.60 32.46 -22.74
C ARG A 225 -14.11 32.46 -23.09
N THR A 226 -13.77 32.93 -24.29
CA THR A 226 -12.36 33.07 -24.72
C THR A 226 -11.65 34.16 -23.89
N LEU A 227 -12.30 35.27 -23.60
CA LEU A 227 -11.78 36.33 -22.73
C LEU A 227 -11.59 35.80 -21.29
N ASP A 228 -12.60 35.10 -20.73
CA ASP A 228 -12.48 34.50 -19.40
C ASP A 228 -11.35 33.52 -19.33
N GLY A 229 -11.09 32.77 -20.40
CA GLY A 229 -9.97 31.83 -20.54
C GLY A 229 -8.59 32.47 -20.53
N THR A 230 -8.47 33.81 -20.61
CA THR A 230 -7.21 34.54 -20.38
C THR A 230 -6.81 34.60 -18.92
N LYS A 231 -7.76 34.32 -17.99
CA LYS A 231 -7.52 34.24 -16.55
C LYS A 231 -7.51 32.77 -16.15
N ILE A 232 -6.39 32.32 -15.59
CA ILE A 232 -6.28 30.96 -15.07
C ILE A 232 -6.43 31.04 -13.57
N THR A 233 -7.48 30.38 -13.05
CA THR A 233 -7.84 30.41 -11.63
C THR A 233 -7.64 29.04 -11.00
N ALA A 234 -7.43 29.01 -9.68
CA ALA A 234 -7.44 27.78 -8.90
C ALA A 234 -8.86 27.20 -8.84
N ALA A 235 -8.99 25.90 -9.14
CA ALA A 235 -10.29 25.23 -9.14
C ALA A 235 -10.72 24.74 -7.74
N PHE A 236 -9.76 24.63 -6.80
CA PHE A 236 -9.97 24.25 -5.39
C PHE A 236 -8.79 24.74 -4.55
N ASP A 237 -8.94 24.71 -3.23
CA ASP A 237 -7.88 25.03 -2.28
C ASP A 237 -6.75 23.98 -2.38
N GLY A 238 -5.51 24.42 -2.57
CA GLY A 238 -4.43 23.46 -2.76
C GLY A 238 -3.04 24.07 -2.79
N THR A 239 -2.11 23.25 -3.27
CA THR A 239 -0.70 23.62 -3.43
C THR A 239 -0.28 23.42 -4.89
N LEU A 240 0.47 24.37 -5.41
CA LEU A 240 0.98 24.33 -6.77
C LEU A 240 2.27 23.52 -6.83
N THR A 241 2.39 22.74 -7.91
CA THR A 241 3.61 22.00 -8.27
C THR A 241 3.80 22.02 -9.78
N ALA A 242 4.98 21.67 -10.26
CA ALA A 242 5.34 21.69 -11.69
C ALA A 242 5.08 23.05 -12.37
N VAL A 243 5.42 24.15 -11.67
CA VAL A 243 5.23 25.51 -12.17
C VAL A 243 6.23 25.77 -13.31
N GLY A 244 5.68 25.98 -14.55
CA GLY A 244 6.51 26.10 -15.77
C GLY A 244 6.51 27.48 -16.42
N VAL A 245 5.72 28.46 -15.90
CA VAL A 245 5.50 29.75 -16.57
C VAL A 245 5.89 30.92 -15.70
N SER A 246 6.39 31.97 -16.33
CA SER A 246 6.79 33.22 -15.69
C SER A 246 6.22 34.44 -16.42
N ARG A 247 6.17 35.57 -15.74
CA ARG A 247 5.75 36.87 -16.32
C ARG A 247 6.61 37.22 -17.52
N GLY A 248 5.98 37.61 -18.64
CA GLY A 248 6.64 37.92 -19.91
C GLY A 248 6.85 36.67 -20.79
N GLY A 249 6.63 35.46 -20.28
CA GLY A 249 6.64 34.25 -21.06
C GLY A 249 5.47 34.17 -22.03
N ARG A 250 5.60 33.40 -23.10
CA ARG A 250 4.52 33.12 -24.06
C ARG A 250 4.02 31.69 -23.85
N VAL A 251 2.71 31.55 -23.76
CA VAL A 251 2.04 30.23 -23.64
C VAL A 251 1.22 29.96 -24.90
N THR A 252 1.02 28.68 -25.17
CA THR A 252 0.14 28.19 -26.24
C THR A 252 -1.13 27.59 -25.67
N ALA A 253 -2.17 27.49 -26.46
CA ALA A 253 -3.40 26.81 -26.04
C ALA A 253 -3.10 25.35 -25.66
N ASN A 254 -3.72 24.88 -24.56
CA ASN A 254 -3.53 23.54 -23.96
C ASN A 254 -2.14 23.27 -23.36
N GLU A 255 -1.29 24.26 -23.25
CA GLU A 255 0.01 24.12 -22.54
C GLU A 255 -0.22 23.98 -21.04
N GLN A 256 0.48 23.03 -20.40
CA GLN A 256 0.45 22.86 -18.96
C GLN A 256 1.31 23.94 -18.32
N ILE A 257 0.73 24.71 -17.42
CA ILE A 257 1.38 25.84 -16.74
C ILE A 257 1.78 25.50 -15.31
N ALA A 258 1.02 24.64 -14.65
CA ALA A 258 1.29 24.12 -13.30
C ALA A 258 0.41 22.89 -13.07
N GLN A 259 0.60 22.25 -11.92
CA GLN A 259 -0.32 21.25 -11.39
C GLN A 259 -0.79 21.71 -10.01
N LEU A 260 -2.09 21.63 -9.77
CA LEU A 260 -2.71 21.92 -8.47
C LEU A 260 -3.03 20.61 -7.79
N ILE A 261 -2.58 20.44 -6.54
CA ILE A 261 -2.81 19.25 -5.73
C ILE A 261 -3.39 19.64 -4.38
N ASP A 262 -4.27 18.80 -3.86
CA ASP A 262 -4.70 18.92 -2.45
C ASP A 262 -3.76 18.07 -1.57
N PRO A 263 -2.90 18.68 -0.74
CA PRO A 263 -2.00 17.95 0.14
C PRO A 263 -2.69 17.36 1.38
N ALA A 264 -3.93 17.70 1.66
CA ALA A 264 -4.68 17.20 2.81
C ALA A 264 -5.44 15.91 2.51
N ASP A 265 -5.93 15.75 1.27
CA ASP A 265 -6.63 14.52 0.84
C ASP A 265 -5.68 13.55 0.18
N LEU A 266 -5.03 12.72 1.02
CA LEU A 266 -4.03 11.75 0.59
C LEU A 266 -4.60 10.34 0.50
N GLU A 267 -4.09 9.60 -0.44
CA GLU A 267 -4.26 8.15 -0.54
C GLU A 267 -2.90 7.47 -0.73
N VAL A 268 -2.79 6.24 -0.28
CA VAL A 268 -1.63 5.40 -0.59
C VAL A 268 -2.00 4.40 -1.68
N SER A 269 -1.19 4.32 -2.70
CA SER A 269 -1.28 3.31 -3.76
C SER A 269 -0.20 2.25 -3.54
N PHE A 270 -0.59 0.99 -3.46
CA PHE A 270 0.33 -0.12 -3.26
C PHE A 270 -0.08 -1.35 -4.08
N ARG A 271 0.90 -2.19 -4.39
CA ARG A 271 0.68 -3.33 -5.28
C ARG A 271 0.84 -4.65 -4.53
N VAL A 272 -0.17 -5.52 -4.65
CA VAL A 272 -0.19 -6.85 -4.04
C VAL A 272 -0.14 -7.94 -5.09
N SER A 273 0.46 -9.08 -4.76
CA SER A 273 0.40 -10.27 -5.60
C SER A 273 -1.02 -10.84 -5.66
N ALA A 274 -1.31 -11.69 -6.64
CA ALA A 274 -2.63 -12.33 -6.76
C ALA A 274 -2.99 -13.17 -5.53
N ALA A 275 -2.00 -13.83 -4.91
CA ALA A 275 -2.20 -14.61 -3.68
C ALA A 275 -2.54 -13.71 -2.48
N GLN A 276 -1.81 -12.61 -2.30
CA GLN A 276 -2.10 -11.62 -1.26
C GLN A 276 -3.45 -10.93 -1.46
N TYR A 277 -3.79 -10.61 -2.71
CA TYR A 277 -5.10 -10.05 -3.03
C TYR A 277 -6.24 -10.96 -2.62
N ALA A 278 -6.11 -12.26 -2.88
CA ALA A 278 -7.13 -13.24 -2.50
C ALA A 278 -7.41 -13.27 -0.97
N THR A 279 -6.41 -12.96 -0.13
CA THR A 279 -6.61 -12.88 1.33
C THR A 279 -7.34 -11.62 1.78
N LEU A 280 -7.41 -10.60 0.93
CA LEU A 280 -8.10 -9.33 1.18
C LEU A 280 -9.56 -9.34 0.67
N LEU A 281 -9.97 -10.40 -0.02
CA LEU A 281 -11.35 -10.52 -0.51
C LEU A 281 -12.32 -10.96 0.59
N GLY A 282 -13.54 -10.46 0.50
CA GLY A 282 -14.68 -10.94 1.26
C GLY A 282 -15.24 -12.25 0.72
N PRO A 283 -16.20 -12.88 1.44
CA PRO A 283 -16.88 -14.07 0.99
C PRO A 283 -17.67 -13.88 -0.32
N ASP A 284 -18.05 -12.64 -0.61
CA ASP A 284 -18.75 -12.19 -1.80
C ASP A 284 -17.81 -11.89 -2.98
N GLY A 285 -16.49 -12.05 -2.79
CA GLY A 285 -15.47 -11.73 -3.79
C GLY A 285 -15.16 -10.23 -3.92
N SER A 286 -15.74 -9.37 -3.09
CA SER A 286 -15.41 -7.94 -3.04
C SER A 286 -14.18 -7.67 -2.19
N LEU A 287 -13.48 -6.58 -2.47
CA LEU A 287 -12.36 -6.11 -1.66
C LEU A 287 -12.89 -5.62 -0.30
N ARG A 288 -12.27 -6.09 0.79
CA ARG A 288 -12.63 -5.67 2.15
C ARG A 288 -12.04 -4.30 2.47
N ALA A 289 -12.80 -3.47 3.17
CA ALA A 289 -12.31 -2.25 3.79
C ALA A 289 -11.44 -2.60 5.02
N ALA A 290 -10.25 -3.14 4.77
CA ALA A 290 -9.31 -3.52 5.83
C ALA A 290 -8.56 -2.29 6.34
N PRO A 291 -8.28 -2.19 7.67
CA PRO A 291 -7.47 -1.12 8.21
C PRO A 291 -6.02 -1.27 7.75
N VAL A 292 -5.41 -0.13 7.44
CA VAL A 292 -4.01 -0.03 7.05
C VAL A 292 -3.28 0.94 7.96
N ARG A 293 -2.03 0.62 8.27
CA ARG A 293 -1.09 1.54 8.90
C ARG A 293 -0.02 1.92 7.89
N ILE A 294 0.17 3.20 7.72
CA ILE A 294 1.17 3.76 6.83
C ILE A 294 2.33 4.27 7.68
N GLY A 295 3.53 3.81 7.41
CA GLY A 295 4.75 4.20 8.11
C GLY A 295 5.78 4.77 7.17
N LEU A 296 6.40 5.87 7.55
CA LEU A 296 7.56 6.46 6.89
C LEU A 296 8.69 6.56 7.92
N ASP A 297 9.71 5.71 7.75
CA ASP A 297 10.92 5.75 8.58
C ASP A 297 11.92 6.73 7.95
N VAL A 298 12.08 7.87 8.59
CA VAL A 298 13.08 8.88 8.21
C VAL A 298 14.03 9.10 9.37
N SER A 299 15.15 8.38 9.37
CA SER A 299 16.33 8.65 10.22
C SER A 299 16.04 9.05 11.67
N GLY A 300 15.17 8.30 12.36
CA GLY A 300 14.88 8.49 13.79
C GLY A 300 13.58 9.24 14.08
N VAL A 301 12.77 9.53 13.08
CA VAL A 301 11.39 10.01 13.24
C VAL A 301 10.46 9.04 12.52
N ASP A 302 9.69 8.27 13.29
CA ASP A 302 8.68 7.38 12.77
C ASP A 302 7.38 8.18 12.55
N LEU A 303 7.13 8.57 11.31
CA LEU A 303 5.83 9.10 10.93
C LEU A 303 4.87 7.93 10.69
N SER A 304 3.72 7.98 11.32
CA SER A 304 2.67 6.96 11.13
C SER A 304 1.31 7.59 10.92
N ALA A 305 0.55 7.05 10.00
CA ALA A 305 -0.84 7.41 9.73
C ALA A 305 -1.69 6.15 9.65
N GLN A 306 -2.98 6.31 9.88
CA GLN A 306 -3.97 5.24 9.73
C GLN A 306 -4.84 5.51 8.51
N GLY A 307 -5.35 4.43 7.95
CA GLY A 307 -6.24 4.51 6.82
C GLY A 307 -7.03 3.23 6.62
N VAL A 308 -7.81 3.20 5.57
CA VAL A 308 -8.66 2.06 5.23
C VAL A 308 -8.57 1.79 3.73
N ILE A 309 -8.49 0.53 3.34
CA ILE A 309 -8.58 0.12 1.93
C ILE A 309 -9.93 0.60 1.38
N ASP A 310 -9.86 1.36 0.29
CA ASP A 310 -11.02 1.98 -0.35
C ASP A 310 -11.41 1.24 -1.64
N ARG A 311 -10.46 0.98 -2.52
CA ARG A 311 -10.70 0.38 -3.83
C ARG A 311 -9.48 -0.31 -4.41
N ASP A 312 -9.68 -1.10 -5.43
CA ASP A 312 -8.63 -1.62 -6.30
C ASP A 312 -8.74 -1.08 -7.72
N SER A 313 -7.67 -1.21 -8.49
CA SER A 313 -7.68 -0.84 -9.90
C SER A 313 -8.49 -1.84 -10.71
N ALA A 314 -9.38 -1.34 -11.56
CA ALA A 314 -10.18 -2.18 -12.47
C ALA A 314 -9.33 -2.92 -13.52
N THR A 315 -8.09 -2.47 -13.76
CA THR A 315 -7.17 -3.03 -14.76
C THR A 315 -5.83 -3.38 -14.16
N VAL A 316 -5.23 -4.44 -14.66
CA VAL A 316 -3.80 -4.75 -14.41
C VAL A 316 -3.00 -4.05 -15.49
N GLY A 317 -2.05 -3.18 -15.12
CA GLY A 317 -1.23 -2.45 -16.09
C GLY A 317 -0.40 -3.41 -16.98
N GLU A 318 -0.22 -3.05 -18.25
CA GLU A 318 0.61 -3.83 -19.18
C GLU A 318 2.03 -4.02 -18.65
N GLY A 319 2.51 -5.26 -18.66
CA GLY A 319 3.86 -5.61 -18.16
C GLY A 319 4.02 -5.58 -16.64
N GLN A 320 2.94 -5.37 -15.87
CA GLN A 320 2.99 -5.33 -14.41
C GLN A 320 2.27 -6.54 -13.80
N THR A 321 2.92 -7.20 -12.85
CA THR A 321 2.34 -8.32 -12.10
C THR A 321 1.67 -7.81 -10.82
N GLY A 322 0.53 -8.42 -10.44
CA GLY A 322 -0.22 -8.07 -9.24
C GLY A 322 -1.31 -7.02 -9.44
N ARG A 323 -2.07 -6.74 -8.38
CA ARG A 323 -3.18 -5.77 -8.38
C ARG A 323 -2.80 -4.52 -7.63
N LEU A 324 -3.19 -3.37 -8.14
CA LEU A 324 -3.00 -2.07 -7.51
C LEU A 324 -4.20 -1.80 -6.59
N ILE A 325 -3.92 -1.51 -5.33
CA ILE A 325 -4.90 -1.18 -4.30
C ILE A 325 -4.66 0.25 -3.85
N PHE A 326 -5.73 0.93 -3.50
CA PHE A 326 -5.71 2.27 -2.93
C PHE A 326 -6.33 2.23 -1.54
N ALA A 327 -5.67 2.88 -0.60
CA ALA A 327 -6.23 3.09 0.73
C ALA A 327 -6.27 4.60 1.02
N ARG A 328 -7.41 5.04 1.54
CA ARG A 328 -7.60 6.42 1.99
C ARG A 328 -6.95 6.58 3.35
N ILE A 329 -6.30 7.72 3.54
CA ILE A 329 -5.65 8.11 4.78
C ILE A 329 -6.52 9.13 5.49
N ASP A 330 -6.76 8.95 6.78
CA ASP A 330 -7.67 9.83 7.52
C ASP A 330 -7.01 11.14 7.96
N ASP A 331 -5.76 11.07 8.44
CA ASP A 331 -4.95 12.22 8.85
C ASP A 331 -3.46 11.85 8.70
N ALA A 332 -2.72 12.65 7.94
CA ALA A 332 -1.34 12.33 7.59
C ALA A 332 -0.39 13.53 7.77
N PRO A 333 -0.27 14.08 8.99
CA PRO A 333 0.62 15.21 9.22
C PRO A 333 2.07 14.84 8.92
N GLY A 334 2.72 15.67 8.10
CA GLY A 334 4.11 15.49 7.71
C GLY A 334 4.36 14.62 6.49
N PHE A 335 3.34 13.90 5.99
CA PHE A 335 3.40 13.16 4.74
C PHE A 335 3.18 14.08 3.53
N ARG A 336 3.76 13.68 2.39
CA ARG A 336 3.61 14.43 1.13
C ARG A 336 3.30 13.49 -0.03
N PRO A 337 2.55 13.94 -1.05
CA PRO A 337 2.44 13.22 -2.30
C PRO A 337 3.82 12.93 -2.90
N GLY A 338 4.05 11.68 -3.34
CA GLY A 338 5.33 11.19 -3.84
C GLY A 338 6.20 10.49 -2.80
N ASP A 339 5.83 10.50 -1.51
CA ASP A 339 6.57 9.75 -0.49
C ASP A 339 6.39 8.24 -0.70
N PHE A 340 7.49 7.50 -0.57
CA PHE A 340 7.46 6.05 -0.51
C PHE A 340 7.32 5.58 0.93
N VAL A 341 6.30 4.80 1.19
CA VAL A 341 5.89 4.41 2.53
C VAL A 341 5.74 2.90 2.67
N THR A 342 5.87 2.41 3.89
CA THR A 342 5.52 1.04 4.24
C THR A 342 4.05 1.00 4.64
N VAL A 343 3.28 0.16 3.96
CA VAL A 343 1.86 -0.08 4.21
C VAL A 343 1.72 -1.42 4.91
N THR A 344 1.23 -1.41 6.14
CA THR A 344 0.91 -2.61 6.91
C THR A 344 -0.61 -2.81 6.88
N VAL A 345 -1.05 -3.84 6.16
CA VAL A 345 -2.47 -4.20 6.06
C VAL A 345 -2.80 -5.27 7.09
N THR A 346 -3.76 -5.01 7.97
CA THR A 346 -4.24 -6.00 8.93
C THR A 346 -5.23 -6.93 8.24
N GLN A 347 -4.89 -8.22 8.18
CA GLN A 347 -5.73 -9.25 7.59
C GLN A 347 -6.79 -9.75 8.58
N PRO A 348 -7.80 -10.48 8.11
CA PRO A 348 -8.80 -11.09 9.00
C PRO A 348 -8.16 -12.01 10.03
N VAL A 349 -8.72 -12.01 11.23
CA VAL A 349 -8.29 -12.89 12.32
C VAL A 349 -8.43 -14.36 11.93
N ILE A 350 -7.37 -15.13 12.14
CA ILE A 350 -7.34 -16.57 11.91
C ILE A 350 -7.24 -17.24 13.28
N GLY A 351 -8.23 -18.07 13.61
CA GLY A 351 -8.28 -18.78 14.87
C GLY A 351 -7.47 -20.07 14.88
N GLY A 352 -6.97 -20.47 16.06
CA GLY A 352 -6.29 -21.73 16.28
C GLY A 352 -4.91 -21.82 15.60
N VAL A 353 -4.23 -20.69 15.43
CA VAL A 353 -2.89 -20.60 14.84
C VAL A 353 -1.87 -20.12 15.90
N ALA A 354 -0.59 -20.38 15.66
CA ALA A 354 0.49 -19.94 16.55
C ALA A 354 1.59 -19.25 15.74
N GLN A 355 2.20 -18.24 16.35
CA GLN A 355 3.35 -17.53 15.78
C GLN A 355 4.64 -18.12 16.34
N ILE A 356 5.56 -18.49 15.45
CA ILE A 356 6.89 -19.02 15.79
C ILE A 356 7.94 -18.39 14.89
N PRO A 357 9.22 -18.36 15.30
CA PRO A 357 10.30 -17.89 14.43
C PRO A 357 10.36 -18.70 13.10
N ALA A 358 10.57 -18.01 11.98
CA ALA A 358 10.66 -18.66 10.67
C ALA A 358 11.82 -19.68 10.61
N SER A 359 12.90 -19.44 11.39
CA SER A 359 14.03 -20.35 11.54
C SER A 359 13.72 -21.68 12.24
N ALA A 360 12.56 -21.80 12.88
CA ALA A 360 12.09 -23.04 13.50
C ALA A 360 11.50 -24.03 12.50
N VAL A 361 11.02 -23.53 11.34
CA VAL A 361 10.37 -24.36 10.32
C VAL A 361 11.38 -24.81 9.27
N GLY A 362 11.45 -26.11 9.03
CA GLY A 362 12.28 -26.69 7.99
C GLY A 362 11.69 -26.51 6.58
N ALA A 363 12.50 -26.70 5.55
CA ALA A 363 12.07 -26.66 4.15
C ALA A 363 11.01 -27.74 3.81
N ASP A 364 10.95 -28.78 4.62
CA ASP A 364 9.99 -29.89 4.58
C ASP A 364 8.68 -29.61 5.33
N MET A 365 8.46 -28.34 5.77
CA MET A 365 7.31 -27.91 6.58
C MET A 365 7.19 -28.68 7.89
N THR A 366 8.33 -29.05 8.51
CA THR A 366 8.39 -29.68 9.82
C THR A 366 9.03 -28.76 10.85
N VAL A 367 8.67 -28.96 12.10
CA VAL A 367 9.32 -28.36 13.28
C VAL A 367 9.93 -29.45 14.15
N LEU A 368 10.96 -29.13 14.93
CA LEU A 368 11.55 -30.02 15.89
C LEU A 368 11.00 -29.71 17.27
N VAL A 369 10.16 -30.60 17.77
CA VAL A 369 9.51 -30.54 19.09
C VAL A 369 10.39 -31.23 20.13
N VAL A 370 10.51 -30.65 21.31
CA VAL A 370 11.16 -31.30 22.47
C VAL A 370 10.16 -32.30 23.06
N GLY A 371 10.44 -33.59 22.86
CA GLY A 371 9.63 -34.70 23.37
C GLY A 371 10.11 -35.22 24.73
N GLU A 372 9.70 -36.44 25.06
CA GLU A 372 10.09 -37.13 26.30
C GLU A 372 11.61 -37.33 26.36
N GLU A 373 12.19 -37.29 27.54
CA GLU A 373 13.63 -37.39 27.82
C GLU A 373 14.49 -36.31 27.12
N ASP A 374 13.91 -35.14 26.80
CA ASP A 374 14.57 -34.06 26.05
C ASP A 374 15.07 -34.45 24.65
N ARG A 375 14.40 -35.38 23.99
CA ARG A 375 14.72 -35.79 22.62
C ARG A 375 13.87 -35.06 21.60
N LEU A 376 14.51 -34.66 20.50
CA LEU A 376 13.82 -33.96 19.42
C LEU A 376 12.96 -34.95 18.60
N VAL A 377 11.71 -34.54 18.34
CA VAL A 377 10.76 -35.24 17.47
C VAL A 377 10.38 -34.31 16.34
N SER A 378 10.40 -34.82 15.11
CA SER A 378 9.94 -34.05 13.94
C SER A 378 8.43 -34.13 13.85
N ALA A 379 7.77 -32.96 13.78
CA ALA A 379 6.32 -32.84 13.63
C ALA A 379 5.98 -31.96 12.42
N GLN A 380 4.95 -32.32 11.67
CA GLN A 380 4.52 -31.59 10.50
C GLN A 380 3.63 -30.41 10.90
N VAL A 381 3.78 -29.28 10.24
CA VAL A 381 2.98 -28.07 10.47
C VAL A 381 2.45 -27.50 9.16
N GLU A 382 1.30 -26.87 9.21
CA GLU A 382 0.74 -26.13 8.09
C GLU A 382 1.14 -24.66 8.19
N LEU A 383 1.90 -24.17 7.20
CA LEU A 383 2.27 -22.77 7.11
C LEU A 383 1.09 -21.95 6.56
N ILE A 384 0.58 -21.02 7.36
CA ILE A 384 -0.56 -20.15 7.00
C ILE A 384 -0.05 -18.83 6.40
N ALA A 385 0.89 -18.14 7.08
CA ALA A 385 1.42 -16.86 6.64
C ALA A 385 2.86 -16.64 7.10
N ARG A 386 3.56 -15.73 6.46
CA ARG A 386 4.86 -15.23 6.89
C ARG A 386 4.72 -13.77 7.30
N GLN A 387 5.31 -13.42 8.44
CA GLN A 387 5.22 -12.08 9.02
C GLN A 387 6.59 -11.65 9.55
N GLY A 388 7.35 -10.94 8.75
CA GLY A 388 8.73 -10.58 9.07
C GLY A 388 9.61 -11.80 9.29
N ASP A 389 10.26 -11.85 10.48
CA ASP A 389 11.11 -12.96 10.89
C ASP A 389 10.34 -14.15 11.48
N ASP A 390 9.02 -14.04 11.61
CA ASP A 390 8.14 -15.06 12.15
C ASP A 390 7.25 -15.68 11.07
N VAL A 391 6.68 -16.83 11.41
CA VAL A 391 5.66 -17.52 10.61
C VAL A 391 4.46 -17.87 11.48
N ILE A 392 3.30 -17.80 10.86
CA ILE A 392 2.03 -18.23 11.46
C ILE A 392 1.76 -19.65 10.96
N ILE A 393 1.65 -20.58 11.90
CA ILE A 393 1.42 -21.99 11.62
C ILE A 393 0.11 -22.47 12.25
N ARG A 394 -0.47 -23.50 11.64
CA ARG A 394 -1.54 -24.29 12.25
C ARG A 394 -0.99 -25.65 12.66
N ALA A 395 -1.05 -25.94 13.94
CA ALA A 395 -0.56 -27.17 14.54
C ALA A 395 -1.37 -27.52 15.81
N PRO A 396 -2.64 -27.96 15.66
CA PRO A 396 -3.52 -28.17 16.80
C PRO A 396 -2.99 -29.24 17.78
N ASP A 397 -2.30 -30.25 17.28
CA ASP A 397 -1.73 -31.36 18.04
C ASP A 397 -0.48 -30.96 18.85
N LEU A 398 0.08 -29.76 18.60
CA LEU A 398 1.30 -29.27 19.24
C LEU A 398 1.05 -28.13 20.21
N ALA A 399 -0.18 -27.94 20.67
CA ALA A 399 -0.51 -26.90 21.63
C ALA A 399 0.27 -27.07 22.94
N GLY A 400 0.97 -26.01 23.37
CA GLY A 400 1.83 -26.01 24.56
C GLY A 400 3.18 -26.71 24.40
N ALA A 401 3.48 -27.30 23.24
CA ALA A 401 4.75 -27.95 22.99
C ALA A 401 5.89 -26.93 22.81
N ALA A 402 7.08 -27.27 23.30
CA ALA A 402 8.30 -26.50 23.08
C ALA A 402 8.95 -26.94 21.75
N VAL A 403 9.14 -25.98 20.83
CA VAL A 403 9.82 -26.21 19.56
C VAL A 403 11.16 -25.50 19.52
N VAL A 404 12.11 -26.06 18.79
CA VAL A 404 13.43 -25.43 18.59
C VAL A 404 13.26 -24.15 17.79
N ALA A 405 13.66 -23.01 18.34
CA ALA A 405 13.47 -21.69 17.75
C ALA A 405 14.34 -21.47 16.48
N ALA A 406 15.49 -22.14 16.41
CA ALA A 406 16.37 -22.05 15.23
C ALA A 406 16.88 -23.44 14.87
N ARG A 407 16.49 -23.95 13.71
CA ARG A 407 16.91 -25.25 13.19
C ARG A 407 18.30 -25.13 12.57
N THR A 408 19.23 -25.97 13.03
CA THR A 408 20.57 -26.07 12.45
C THR A 408 20.78 -27.45 11.83
N PRO A 409 21.73 -27.62 10.89
CA PRO A 409 22.00 -28.92 10.27
C PRO A 409 22.45 -30.01 11.25
N LEU A 410 22.87 -29.62 12.46
CA LEU A 410 23.27 -30.53 13.52
C LEU A 410 22.10 -31.08 14.36
N LEU A 411 20.91 -30.50 14.20
CA LEU A 411 19.72 -30.89 14.95
C LEU A 411 18.81 -31.74 14.08
N GLY A 412 18.48 -32.92 14.56
CA GLY A 412 17.57 -33.86 13.90
C GLY A 412 16.75 -34.66 14.92
N ALA A 413 15.77 -35.41 14.42
CA ALA A 413 14.96 -36.27 15.26
C ALA A 413 15.83 -37.28 16.02
N GLY A 414 15.52 -37.51 17.32
CA GLY A 414 16.22 -38.41 18.22
C GLY A 414 17.42 -37.81 18.97
N ILE A 415 17.91 -36.65 18.61
CA ILE A 415 19.01 -35.95 19.30
C ILE A 415 18.52 -35.45 20.66
N LYS A 416 19.34 -35.70 21.70
CA LYS A 416 19.09 -35.20 23.05
C LYS A 416 19.53 -33.75 23.17
N VAL A 417 18.64 -32.86 23.64
CA VAL A 417 18.88 -31.43 23.76
C VAL A 417 18.62 -30.96 25.18
N ARG A 418 19.12 -29.78 25.51
CA ARG A 418 18.75 -29.07 26.72
C ARG A 418 18.00 -27.79 26.33
N PRO A 419 16.69 -27.74 26.53
CA PRO A 419 15.89 -26.57 26.18
C PRO A 419 16.27 -25.37 27.07
N ILE A 420 16.44 -24.22 26.44
CA ILE A 420 16.62 -22.91 27.10
C ILE A 420 15.39 -22.10 26.77
N SER A 421 14.62 -21.76 27.80
CA SER A 421 13.41 -20.92 27.60
C SER A 421 13.80 -19.48 27.24
N PRO A 422 12.92 -18.74 26.51
CA PRO A 422 13.16 -17.33 26.17
C PRO A 422 13.38 -16.45 27.39
N GLU A 423 12.73 -16.77 28.52
CA GLU A 423 12.88 -16.05 29.78
C GLU A 423 14.28 -16.23 30.38
N ALA A 424 14.83 -17.47 30.34
CA ALA A 424 16.18 -17.76 30.78
C ALA A 424 17.23 -17.08 29.89
N LEU A 425 16.98 -16.99 28.57
CA LEU A 425 17.85 -16.29 27.63
C LEU A 425 17.82 -14.78 27.86
N ALA A 426 16.65 -14.20 28.06
CA ALA A 426 16.47 -12.78 28.37
C ALA A 426 17.11 -12.38 29.71
N ALA A 427 17.07 -13.25 30.72
CA ALA A 427 17.75 -13.05 32.00
C ALA A 427 19.28 -13.10 31.85
N ALA A 428 19.80 -14.04 31.04
CA ALA A 428 21.24 -14.15 30.75
C ALA A 428 21.76 -12.94 29.95
N THR A 429 20.95 -12.39 29.04
CA THR A 429 21.33 -11.24 28.21
C THR A 429 21.26 -9.90 28.96
N ARG A 430 20.39 -9.79 29.96
CA ARG A 430 20.29 -8.60 30.82
C ARG A 430 21.41 -8.49 31.84
N GLY A 431 22.24 -9.53 32.01
CA GLY A 431 23.33 -9.52 33.00
C GLY A 431 22.82 -9.51 34.45
N ASP A 432 21.61 -9.97 34.69
CA ASP A 432 21.09 -10.15 36.01
C ASP A 432 22.01 -11.14 36.78
N PRO A 433 22.47 -10.79 37.98
CA PRO A 433 23.30 -11.71 38.76
C PRO A 433 22.48 -13.00 38.99
N PRO A 434 23.15 -14.17 38.96
CA PRO A 434 22.48 -15.43 39.22
C PRO A 434 21.73 -15.34 40.56
N PRO A 435 20.56 -15.97 40.67
CA PRO A 435 19.80 -15.93 41.90
C PRO A 435 20.71 -16.31 43.09
N PRO A 436 20.62 -15.59 44.22
CA PRO A 436 21.48 -15.88 45.34
C PRO A 436 21.37 -17.36 45.71
N PRO A 437 22.52 -18.02 45.99
CA PRO A 437 22.52 -19.44 46.30
C PRO A 437 21.61 -19.68 47.49
N GLU A 438 20.82 -20.72 47.44
CA GLU A 438 19.94 -21.15 48.53
C GLU A 438 20.81 -21.41 49.77
N MET A 439 20.63 -20.61 50.81
CA MET A 439 21.39 -20.67 52.04
C MET A 439 20.67 -21.60 53.02
N VAL A 440 21.39 -22.56 53.54
CA VAL A 440 20.84 -23.57 54.49
C VAL A 440 21.52 -23.39 55.85
N VAL A 441 20.72 -23.30 56.90
CA VAL A 441 21.19 -23.32 58.29
C VAL A 441 21.58 -24.76 58.64
N LEU A 442 22.86 -24.98 58.96
CA LEU A 442 23.36 -26.30 59.32
C LEU A 442 23.15 -26.54 60.86
N ASP A 443 22.57 -27.70 61.17
CA ASP A 443 22.52 -28.23 62.49
C ASP A 443 23.95 -28.57 63.01
N ASP A 444 24.22 -28.36 64.31
CA ASP A 444 25.57 -28.50 64.88
C ASP A 444 26.16 -29.92 64.66
N ASP A 445 25.32 -30.96 64.73
CA ASP A 445 25.74 -32.33 64.51
C ASP A 445 26.07 -32.61 63.02
N ARG A 446 25.36 -31.98 62.10
CA ARG A 446 25.61 -32.07 60.63
C ARG A 446 26.86 -31.30 60.26
N ARG A 447 27.06 -30.12 60.90
CA ARG A 447 28.26 -29.30 60.73
C ARG A 447 29.51 -30.02 61.19
N ALA A 448 29.48 -30.61 62.36
CA ALA A 448 30.63 -31.38 62.94
C ALA A 448 31.05 -32.55 62.06
N ARG A 449 30.09 -33.26 61.43
CA ARG A 449 30.38 -34.38 60.49
C ARG A 449 31.04 -33.89 59.18
N LEU A 450 30.57 -32.78 58.63
CA LEU A 450 31.14 -32.22 57.40
C LEU A 450 32.56 -31.68 57.63
N VAL A 451 32.81 -31.01 58.78
CA VAL A 451 34.12 -30.52 59.15
C VAL A 451 35.12 -31.68 59.35
N ALA A 452 34.73 -32.73 60.16
CA ALA A 452 35.58 -33.92 60.36
C ALA A 452 35.93 -34.64 59.04
N PHE A 453 35.02 -34.71 58.10
CA PHE A 453 35.27 -35.31 56.78
C PHE A 453 36.27 -34.48 55.94
N ILE A 454 36.16 -33.15 55.93
CA ILE A 454 37.12 -32.31 55.22
C ILE A 454 38.49 -32.31 55.87
N GLU A 455 38.59 -32.26 57.20
CA GLU A 455 39.87 -32.35 57.93
C GLU A 455 40.58 -33.68 57.66
N GLY A 456 39.81 -34.80 57.66
CA GLY A 456 40.36 -36.16 57.41
C GLY A 456 40.77 -36.45 55.98
N ASN A 457 40.42 -35.59 55.00
CA ASN A 457 40.71 -35.84 53.61
C ASN A 457 42.16 -35.46 53.21
N GLN A 458 43.05 -36.45 53.08
CA GLN A 458 44.47 -36.25 52.75
C GLN A 458 44.74 -35.91 51.26
N PHE A 459 43.76 -36.02 50.41
CA PHE A 459 43.88 -35.73 48.97
C PHE A 459 43.49 -34.30 48.56
N MET A 460 43.09 -33.48 49.51
CA MET A 460 42.65 -32.08 49.27
C MET A 460 43.80 -31.12 49.58
N PRO A 461 44.13 -30.15 48.70
CA PRO A 461 45.11 -29.11 48.97
C PRO A 461 44.70 -28.26 50.18
N ASP A 462 45.70 -27.86 51.02
CA ASP A 462 45.46 -27.12 52.27
C ASP A 462 44.71 -25.80 52.10
N GLU A 463 44.93 -25.07 50.95
CA GLU A 463 44.20 -23.86 50.64
C GLU A 463 42.73 -24.12 50.29
N ALA A 464 42.38 -25.27 49.72
CA ALA A 464 40.99 -25.62 49.46
C ALA A 464 40.27 -26.09 50.75
N LYS A 465 41.00 -26.80 51.65
CA LYS A 465 40.49 -27.19 52.97
C LYS A 465 40.14 -25.95 53.81
N SER A 466 41.09 -25.02 53.97
CA SER A 466 40.86 -23.80 54.76
C SER A 466 39.68 -22.98 54.25
N ARG A 467 39.51 -22.85 52.93
CA ARG A 467 38.40 -22.13 52.35
C ARG A 467 37.04 -22.77 52.61
N ILE A 468 36.94 -24.08 52.53
CA ILE A 468 35.70 -24.81 52.80
C ILE A 468 35.40 -24.82 54.32
N LEU A 469 36.38 -24.97 55.20
CA LEU A 469 36.20 -24.88 56.63
C LEU A 469 35.68 -23.51 57.07
N THR A 470 36.25 -22.42 56.52
CA THR A 470 35.77 -21.06 56.79
C THR A 470 34.32 -20.85 56.31
N GLN A 471 33.88 -21.51 55.22
CA GLN A 471 32.50 -21.47 54.77
C GLN A 471 31.55 -22.26 55.68
N LEU A 472 32.00 -23.41 56.23
CA LEU A 472 31.21 -24.22 57.13
C LEU A 472 31.07 -23.61 58.56
N GLU A 473 31.95 -22.68 58.91
CA GLU A 473 31.86 -21.90 60.17
C GLU A 473 30.78 -20.81 60.15
N GLN A 474 30.30 -20.44 58.97
CA GLN A 474 29.22 -19.44 58.87
C GLN A 474 27.88 -19.98 59.34
N PRO A 475 26.99 -19.14 59.91
CA PRO A 475 25.65 -19.57 60.36
C PRO A 475 24.80 -20.19 59.24
N GLU A 476 24.95 -19.69 58.03
CA GLU A 476 24.26 -20.14 56.81
C GLU A 476 25.27 -20.53 55.74
N VAL A 477 25.13 -21.71 55.17
CA VAL A 477 26.03 -22.27 54.14
C VAL A 477 25.27 -22.52 52.86
N PRO A 478 25.86 -22.21 51.68
CA PRO A 478 25.20 -22.50 50.43
C PRO A 478 24.90 -24.00 50.24
N ALA A 479 23.65 -24.34 49.89
CA ALA A 479 23.20 -25.72 49.70
C ALA A 479 24.11 -26.53 48.76
N SER A 480 24.62 -25.91 47.72
CA SER A 480 25.52 -26.50 46.71
C SER A 480 26.88 -26.94 47.29
N VAL A 481 27.34 -26.32 48.37
CA VAL A 481 28.57 -26.72 49.08
C VAL A 481 28.30 -27.95 49.92
N ILE A 482 27.18 -28.00 50.63
CA ILE A 482 26.74 -29.13 51.46
C ILE A 482 26.55 -30.38 50.59
N GLU A 483 25.77 -30.30 49.52
CA GLU A 483 25.51 -31.41 48.61
C GLU A 483 26.81 -31.97 48.00
N ARG A 484 27.75 -31.10 47.64
CA ARG A 484 29.04 -31.52 47.08
C ARG A 484 29.90 -32.28 48.06
N ILE A 485 29.83 -31.93 49.33
CA ILE A 485 30.58 -32.64 50.39
C ILE A 485 29.86 -33.94 50.71
N GLU A 486 28.56 -33.95 50.89
CA GLU A 486 27.75 -35.13 51.20
C GLU A 486 27.81 -36.20 50.05
N SER A 487 27.77 -35.77 48.78
CA SER A 487 27.94 -36.70 47.66
C SER A 487 29.31 -37.44 47.65
N ARG A 488 30.31 -36.80 48.26
CA ARG A 488 31.65 -37.40 48.40
C ARG A 488 31.82 -38.23 49.70
N MET A 489 30.94 -38.03 50.66
CA MET A 489 30.88 -38.85 51.90
C MET A 489 30.20 -40.20 51.64
N GLY A 490 29.29 -40.25 50.65
CA GLY A 490 28.54 -41.45 50.28
C GLY A 490 29.20 -42.35 49.19
N SER A 491 30.39 -41.96 48.73
CA SER A 491 31.19 -42.75 47.79
C SER A 491 32.38 -43.39 48.55
#